data_b237cf9b5afdfafab2677f604eeab968
#
_entry.id   b237cf9b5afdfafab2677f604eeab968
#
_cell.length_a   1.000
_cell.length_b   1.000
_cell.length_c   1.000
_cell.angle_alpha   90.00
_cell.angle_beta   90.00
_cell.angle_gamma   90.00
#
_symmetry.space_group_name_H-M   'P 1'
#
loop_
_entity.id
_entity.type
_entity.pdbx_description
1 polymer ?
#
loop_
_entity_poly.entity_id
_entity_poly.type
_entity_poly.pdbx_seq_one_letter_code
_entity_poly.pdbx_strand_id
1 'polypeptide(L)'
;MSNASLVHYTTVTRDIDAPIGEVWGLVAGFGAEKAWYPGAKSVSLEGFGLGSIRTFNYVYPAGKNKGQEYTFSEELTEYDASKHSMTFQVRRPDYPDMTAFGTTVLDSLGPNKTRFRWIAEGSPLSDEFMAVLREDLNERFDGLIVAIANQLV
;
A
#
# COMPACT_ATOMS: atom_id res chain seq x y z
N MET A 1 -6.73 -12.63 24.58
CA MET A 1 -6.22 -12.04 23.36
C MET A 1 -6.54 -10.56 23.34
N SER A 2 -5.54 -9.77 23.27
CA SER A 2 -5.72 -8.34 23.30
C SER A 2 -6.20 -7.87 21.93
N ASN A 3 -7.42 -7.38 21.84
CA ASN A 3 -7.88 -6.64 20.70
C ASN A 3 -7.49 -5.18 20.91
N ALA A 4 -6.19 -4.92 20.80
CA ALA A 4 -5.75 -3.53 20.84
C ALA A 4 -6.48 -2.83 19.69
N SER A 5 -7.21 -1.77 20.01
CA SER A 5 -7.91 -0.99 19.00
C SER A 5 -6.90 -0.41 18.02
N LEU A 6 -7.11 -0.65 16.75
CA LEU A 6 -6.32 -0.03 15.72
C LEU A 6 -6.68 1.45 15.62
N VAL A 7 -5.69 2.28 15.36
CA VAL A 7 -5.92 3.70 15.10
C VAL A 7 -5.66 4.00 13.63
N HIS A 8 -6.42 4.91 13.08
CA HIS A 8 -6.27 5.34 11.70
C HIS A 8 -5.02 6.24 11.58
N TYR A 9 -4.14 5.88 10.65
CA TYR A 9 -2.96 6.68 10.39
C TYR A 9 -3.23 7.73 9.32
N THR A 10 -3.65 7.28 8.15
CA THR A 10 -3.97 8.18 7.03
C THR A 10 -4.82 7.46 5.97
N THR A 11 -5.47 8.27 5.13
CA THR A 11 -6.13 7.82 3.90
C THR A 11 -5.75 8.80 2.79
N VAL A 12 -5.21 8.28 1.70
CA VAL A 12 -4.94 9.06 0.50
C VAL A 12 -5.94 8.65 -0.57
N THR A 13 -6.63 9.62 -1.14
CA THR A 13 -7.67 9.41 -2.16
C THR A 13 -7.28 10.15 -3.43
N ARG A 14 -7.32 9.44 -4.56
CA ARG A 14 -7.14 10.02 -5.89
C ARG A 14 -8.09 9.37 -6.88
N ASP A 15 -8.51 10.14 -7.85
CA ASP A 15 -9.29 9.64 -8.98
C ASP A 15 -8.34 9.35 -10.14
N ILE A 16 -8.56 8.22 -10.81
CA ILE A 16 -7.77 7.77 -11.95
C ILE A 16 -8.70 7.70 -13.16
N ASP A 17 -8.26 8.27 -14.29
CA ASP A 17 -9.04 8.26 -15.54
C ASP A 17 -8.84 6.94 -16.28
N ALA A 18 -9.36 5.87 -15.70
CA ALA A 18 -9.32 4.52 -16.27
C ALA A 18 -10.46 3.68 -15.70
N PRO A 19 -10.92 2.66 -16.45
CA PRO A 19 -11.95 1.73 -15.95
C PRO A 19 -11.46 0.96 -14.72
N ILE A 20 -12.37 0.69 -13.79
CA ILE A 20 -12.04 0.00 -12.53
C ILE A 20 -11.35 -1.35 -12.77
N GLY A 21 -11.74 -2.09 -13.81
CA GLY A 21 -11.12 -3.38 -14.12
C GLY A 21 -9.66 -3.27 -14.52
N GLU A 22 -9.28 -2.18 -15.18
CA GLU A 22 -7.87 -1.95 -15.55
C GLU A 22 -7.04 -1.55 -14.35
N VAL A 23 -7.57 -0.69 -13.48
CA VAL A 23 -6.88 -0.32 -12.23
C VAL A 23 -6.73 -1.55 -11.34
N TRP A 24 -7.81 -2.31 -11.16
CA TRP A 24 -7.81 -3.51 -10.34
C TRP A 24 -6.84 -4.58 -10.89
N GLY A 25 -6.81 -4.77 -12.21
CA GLY A 25 -5.91 -5.72 -12.84
C GLY A 25 -4.44 -5.46 -12.52
N LEU A 26 -4.08 -4.20 -12.33
CA LEU A 26 -2.73 -3.83 -11.93
C LEU A 26 -2.50 -3.99 -10.42
N VAL A 27 -3.42 -3.47 -9.61
CA VAL A 27 -3.30 -3.46 -8.14
C VAL A 27 -3.42 -4.85 -7.54
N ALA A 28 -4.29 -5.68 -8.09
CA ALA A 28 -4.55 -7.03 -7.57
C ALA A 28 -3.42 -8.02 -7.85
N GLY A 29 -2.44 -7.64 -8.65
CA GLY A 29 -1.25 -8.46 -8.91
C GLY A 29 -0.29 -8.47 -7.72
N PHE A 30 -0.70 -9.08 -6.61
CA PHE A 30 0.07 -9.12 -5.37
C PHE A 30 1.39 -9.89 -5.60
N GLY A 31 2.52 -9.21 -5.43
CA GLY A 31 3.85 -9.74 -5.71
C GLY A 31 4.44 -9.27 -7.05
N ALA A 32 3.65 -8.63 -7.91
CA ALA A 32 4.10 -8.15 -9.22
C ALA A 32 4.45 -6.66 -9.24
N GLU A 33 4.60 -6.04 -8.08
CA GLU A 33 4.78 -4.60 -7.94
C GLU A 33 6.06 -4.06 -8.56
N LYS A 34 7.05 -4.89 -8.80
CA LYS A 34 8.28 -4.42 -9.45
C LYS A 34 7.99 -3.72 -10.78
N ALA A 35 6.92 -4.11 -11.45
CA ALA A 35 6.55 -3.53 -12.74
C ALA A 35 6.16 -2.05 -12.68
N TRP A 36 5.67 -1.58 -11.52
CA TRP A 36 5.14 -0.22 -11.43
C TRP A 36 5.52 0.53 -10.15
N TYR A 37 5.95 -0.16 -9.10
CA TYR A 37 6.19 0.44 -7.79
C TYR A 37 7.49 1.26 -7.82
N PRO A 38 7.43 2.60 -7.65
CA PRO A 38 8.64 3.43 -7.68
C PRO A 38 9.62 3.03 -6.59
N GLY A 39 10.87 2.81 -6.95
CA GLY A 39 11.91 2.46 -6.00
C GLY A 39 12.01 0.98 -5.67
N ALA A 40 11.12 0.14 -6.14
CA ALA A 40 11.24 -1.30 -5.91
C ALA A 40 12.39 -1.89 -6.73
N LYS A 41 13.46 -2.29 -6.07
CA LYS A 41 14.59 -2.98 -6.71
C LYS A 41 14.23 -4.43 -7.00
N SER A 42 13.53 -5.05 -6.07
CA SER A 42 13.02 -6.40 -6.22
C SER A 42 11.79 -6.59 -5.35
N VAL A 43 10.90 -7.47 -5.78
CA VAL A 43 9.75 -7.91 -5.00
C VAL A 43 9.70 -9.41 -5.13
N SER A 44 9.72 -10.12 -4.00
CA SER A 44 9.61 -11.58 -3.97
C SER A 44 8.28 -11.98 -3.34
N LEU A 45 7.75 -13.12 -3.73
CA LEU A 45 6.49 -13.62 -3.21
C LEU A 45 6.66 -15.03 -2.67
N GLU A 46 6.20 -15.27 -1.44
CA GLU A 46 6.08 -16.59 -0.85
C GLU A 46 4.60 -16.93 -0.69
N GLY A 47 4.23 -18.12 -1.12
CA GLY A 47 2.84 -18.57 -1.01
C GLY A 47 1.98 -18.09 -2.17
N PHE A 48 0.68 -18.31 -2.04
CA PHE A 48 -0.30 -18.00 -3.06
C PHE A 48 -1.64 -17.63 -2.39
N GLY A 49 -2.23 -16.52 -2.83
CA GLY A 49 -3.51 -16.07 -2.28
C GLY A 49 -3.39 -15.52 -0.86
N LEU A 50 -4.43 -15.76 -0.05
CA LEU A 50 -4.44 -15.31 1.35
C LEU A 50 -3.30 -15.96 2.11
N GLY A 51 -2.61 -15.16 2.92
CA GLY A 51 -1.45 -15.61 3.68
C GLY A 51 -0.14 -15.51 2.91
N SER A 52 -0.17 -15.20 1.61
CA SER A 52 1.07 -14.99 0.85
C SER A 52 1.77 -13.72 1.34
N ILE A 53 3.10 -13.74 1.27
CA ILE A 53 3.96 -12.67 1.78
C ILE A 53 4.79 -12.13 0.63
N ARG A 54 4.67 -10.84 0.37
CA ARG A 54 5.55 -10.14 -0.57
C ARG A 54 6.61 -9.37 0.21
N THR A 55 7.84 -9.45 -0.26
CA THR A 55 8.97 -8.76 0.35
C THR A 55 9.56 -7.77 -0.65
N PHE A 56 9.65 -6.52 -0.24
CA PHE A 56 10.19 -5.44 -1.05
C PHE A 56 11.61 -5.13 -0.64
N ASN A 57 12.50 -5.05 -1.63
CA ASN A 57 13.78 -4.35 -1.50
C ASN A 57 13.60 -3.01 -2.19
N TYR A 58 13.57 -1.95 -1.41
CA TYR A 58 13.09 -0.65 -1.82
C TYR A 58 14.20 0.39 -1.67
N VAL A 59 14.30 1.29 -2.64
CA VAL A 59 15.15 2.48 -2.56
C VAL A 59 14.26 3.69 -2.68
N TYR A 60 14.31 4.57 -1.69
CA TYR A 60 13.49 5.78 -1.71
C TYR A 60 13.80 6.59 -2.98
N PRO A 61 12.82 6.77 -3.88
CA PRO A 61 13.05 7.45 -5.16
C PRO A 61 13.04 8.97 -5.03
N ALA A 62 12.51 9.50 -3.93
CA ALA A 62 12.33 10.94 -3.73
C ALA A 62 12.24 11.27 -2.24
N GLY A 63 12.14 12.57 -1.92
CA GLY A 63 11.97 13.04 -0.56
C GLY A 63 13.27 13.10 0.22
N LYS A 64 13.17 13.33 1.52
CA LYS A 64 14.34 13.49 2.41
C LYS A 64 15.17 12.23 2.54
N ASN A 65 14.56 11.05 2.31
CA ASN A 65 15.24 9.76 2.43
C ASN A 65 15.72 9.22 1.09
N LYS A 66 15.71 10.02 0.02
CA LYS A 66 16.11 9.60 -1.32
C LYS A 66 17.44 8.86 -1.31
N GLY A 67 17.46 7.67 -1.94
CA GLY A 67 18.64 6.84 -2.05
C GLY A 67 18.84 5.86 -0.91
N GLN A 68 18.11 5.97 0.19
CA GLN A 68 18.19 5.01 1.28
C GLN A 68 17.51 3.70 0.88
N GLU A 69 18.12 2.59 1.25
CA GLU A 69 17.56 1.26 1.02
C GLU A 69 16.72 0.84 2.22
N TYR A 70 15.64 0.14 1.96
CA TYR A 70 14.74 -0.33 2.98
C TYR A 70 14.10 -1.65 2.56
N THR A 71 14.04 -2.60 3.47
CA THR A 71 13.39 -3.89 3.23
C THR A 71 12.20 -4.00 4.16
N PHE A 72 11.05 -4.34 3.61
CA PHE A 72 9.85 -4.61 4.40
C PHE A 72 9.02 -5.69 3.71
N SER A 73 8.11 -6.31 4.46
CA SER A 73 7.24 -7.34 3.92
C SER A 73 5.78 -7.04 4.25
N GLU A 74 4.90 -7.63 3.45
CA GLU A 74 3.46 -7.49 3.60
C GLU A 74 2.79 -8.84 3.37
N GLU A 75 1.92 -9.21 4.29
CA GLU A 75 1.13 -10.44 4.18
C GLU A 75 -0.29 -10.10 3.76
N LEU A 76 -0.79 -10.75 2.72
CA LEU A 76 -2.16 -10.56 2.26
C LEU A 76 -3.12 -11.22 3.26
N THR A 77 -3.89 -10.41 3.99
CA THR A 77 -4.79 -10.89 5.05
C THR A 77 -6.26 -10.89 4.66
N GLU A 78 -6.66 -10.00 3.72
CA GLU A 78 -8.04 -9.94 3.23
C GLU A 78 -8.03 -9.64 1.75
N TYR A 79 -8.95 -10.24 1.02
CA TYR A 79 -9.10 -10.05 -0.42
C TYR A 79 -10.56 -10.19 -0.79
N ASP A 80 -11.14 -9.16 -1.38
CA ASP A 80 -12.52 -9.18 -1.85
C ASP A 80 -12.58 -8.59 -3.26
N ALA A 81 -12.59 -9.47 -4.26
CA ALA A 81 -12.63 -9.06 -5.66
C ALA A 81 -13.91 -8.31 -6.01
N SER A 82 -15.04 -8.65 -5.37
CA SER A 82 -16.32 -8.01 -5.63
C SER A 82 -16.35 -6.54 -5.18
N LYS A 83 -15.56 -6.21 -4.17
CA LYS A 83 -15.41 -4.85 -3.63
C LYS A 83 -14.15 -4.16 -4.14
N HIS A 84 -13.36 -4.81 -4.96
CA HIS A 84 -12.07 -4.32 -5.43
C HIS A 84 -11.22 -3.84 -4.25
N SER A 85 -11.11 -4.69 -3.23
CA SER A 85 -10.44 -4.37 -1.98
C SER A 85 -9.51 -5.47 -1.55
N MET A 86 -8.36 -5.08 -0.98
CA MET A 86 -7.49 -6.01 -0.30
C MET A 86 -6.80 -5.32 0.88
N THR A 87 -6.52 -6.11 1.92
CA THR A 87 -5.82 -5.65 3.11
C THR A 87 -4.58 -6.51 3.31
N PHE A 88 -3.49 -5.88 3.70
CA PHE A 88 -2.23 -6.56 3.98
C PHE A 88 -1.63 -6.05 5.27
N GLN A 89 -1.01 -6.96 6.02
CA GLN A 89 -0.29 -6.61 7.23
C GLN A 89 1.14 -6.24 6.87
N VAL A 90 1.53 -5.04 7.22
CA VAL A 90 2.87 -4.51 6.93
C VAL A 90 3.81 -4.86 8.09
N ARG A 91 4.96 -5.47 7.77
CA ARG A 91 5.99 -5.80 8.75
C ARG A 91 7.26 -5.01 8.42
N ARG A 92 7.64 -4.15 9.35
CA ARG A 92 8.82 -3.28 9.20
C ARG A 92 9.89 -3.72 10.19
N PRO A 93 11.10 -4.05 9.72
CA PRO A 93 12.16 -4.57 10.61
C PRO A 93 12.59 -3.58 11.70
N ASP A 94 12.50 -2.28 11.41
CA ASP A 94 12.87 -1.22 12.35
C ASP A 94 11.78 -0.96 13.41
N TYR A 95 10.59 -1.53 13.24
CA TYR A 95 9.47 -1.39 14.19
C TYR A 95 8.79 -2.74 14.40
N PRO A 96 9.53 -3.73 14.96
CA PRO A 96 9.01 -5.13 15.02
C PRO A 96 7.78 -5.30 15.91
N ASP A 97 7.56 -4.39 16.88
CA ASP A 97 6.42 -4.47 17.80
C ASP A 97 5.19 -3.71 17.29
N MET A 98 5.31 -3.02 16.16
CA MET A 98 4.20 -2.29 15.59
C MET A 98 3.33 -3.21 14.75
N THR A 99 2.02 -3.23 15.02
CA THR A 99 1.05 -3.86 14.15
C THR A 99 0.56 -2.79 13.18
N ALA A 100 0.65 -3.05 11.89
CA ALA A 100 0.23 -2.09 10.87
C ALA A 100 -0.43 -2.80 9.70
N PHE A 101 -1.49 -2.20 9.16
CA PHE A 101 -2.23 -2.71 8.01
C PHE A 101 -2.38 -1.63 6.95
N GLY A 102 -2.27 -2.05 5.69
CA GLY A 102 -2.65 -1.24 4.55
C GLY A 102 -3.87 -1.84 3.88
N THR A 103 -4.76 -0.98 3.40
CA THR A 103 -5.92 -1.41 2.62
C THR A 103 -6.01 -0.55 1.37
N THR A 104 -6.21 -1.20 0.22
CA THR A 104 -6.52 -0.50 -1.02
C THR A 104 -7.94 -0.83 -1.42
N VAL A 105 -8.72 0.20 -1.78
CA VAL A 105 -10.12 0.06 -2.16
C VAL A 105 -10.37 0.91 -3.41
N LEU A 106 -11.04 0.31 -4.39
CA LEU A 106 -11.42 1.00 -5.62
C LEU A 106 -12.93 1.13 -5.71
N ASP A 107 -13.39 2.31 -6.12
CA ASP A 107 -14.81 2.56 -6.42
C ASP A 107 -14.94 3.07 -7.85
N SER A 108 -15.86 2.51 -8.62
CA SER A 108 -16.14 3.00 -9.96
C SER A 108 -16.92 4.32 -9.88
N LEU A 109 -16.41 5.34 -10.56
CA LEU A 109 -17.12 6.62 -10.72
C LEU A 109 -17.76 6.77 -12.10
N GLY A 110 -17.65 5.73 -12.93
CA GLY A 110 -18.15 5.71 -14.28
C GLY A 110 -17.32 4.76 -15.14
N PRO A 111 -17.64 4.61 -16.44
CA PRO A 111 -16.96 3.63 -17.30
C PRO A 111 -15.44 3.82 -17.42
N ASN A 112 -14.98 5.06 -17.27
CA ASN A 112 -13.58 5.42 -17.49
C ASN A 112 -12.98 6.19 -16.32
N LYS A 113 -13.54 6.02 -15.12
CA LYS A 113 -13.05 6.74 -13.95
C LYS A 113 -13.18 5.91 -12.70
N THR A 114 -12.11 5.85 -11.91
CA THR A 114 -12.01 5.05 -10.69
C THR A 114 -11.50 5.92 -9.56
N ARG A 115 -12.12 5.80 -8.38
CA ARG A 115 -11.59 6.40 -7.15
C ARG A 115 -10.76 5.39 -6.42
N PHE A 116 -9.52 5.75 -6.14
CA PHE A 116 -8.56 4.92 -5.42
C PHE A 116 -8.38 5.48 -4.01
N ARG A 117 -8.57 4.64 -2.99
CA ARG A 117 -8.25 4.99 -1.61
C ARG A 117 -7.19 4.04 -1.08
N TRP A 118 -6.14 4.60 -0.50
CA TRP A 118 -5.10 3.84 0.18
C TRP A 118 -5.15 4.22 1.66
N ILE A 119 -5.42 3.24 2.52
CA ILE A 119 -5.72 3.44 3.94
C ILE A 119 -4.63 2.75 4.75
N ALA A 120 -4.11 3.43 5.77
CA ALA A 120 -3.18 2.85 6.73
C ALA A 120 -3.74 2.97 8.14
N GLU A 121 -3.61 1.90 8.89
CA GLU A 121 -4.03 1.84 10.29
C GLU A 121 -3.12 0.88 11.05
N GLY A 122 -3.09 0.98 12.37
CA GLY A 122 -2.26 0.10 13.17
C GLY A 122 -2.27 0.45 14.64
N SER A 123 -1.22 0.02 15.34
CA SER A 123 -1.04 0.24 16.77
C SER A 123 -1.07 1.72 17.12
N PRO A 124 -1.59 2.10 18.30
CA PRO A 124 -1.46 3.47 18.79
C PRO A 124 0.01 3.89 18.84
N LEU A 125 0.29 5.12 18.42
CA LEU A 125 1.62 5.70 18.38
C LEU A 125 1.66 7.00 19.16
N SER A 126 2.86 7.45 19.55
CA SER A 126 3.03 8.78 20.11
C SER A 126 2.60 9.84 19.09
N ASP A 127 2.19 11.01 19.57
CA ASP A 127 1.78 12.12 18.68
C ASP A 127 2.91 12.50 17.73
N GLU A 128 4.14 12.52 18.23
CA GLU A 128 5.32 12.86 17.42
C GLU A 128 5.58 11.84 16.30
N PHE A 129 5.54 10.57 16.64
CA PHE A 129 5.73 9.52 15.66
C PHE A 129 4.57 9.49 14.65
N MET A 130 3.34 9.67 15.14
CA MET A 130 2.16 9.72 14.27
C MET A 130 2.29 10.81 13.21
N ALA A 131 2.77 12.00 13.60
CA ALA A 131 2.94 13.12 12.67
C ALA A 131 3.96 12.81 11.58
N VAL A 132 5.10 12.23 11.97
CA VAL A 132 6.17 11.86 11.03
C VAL A 132 5.70 10.75 10.09
N LEU A 133 5.09 9.72 10.64
CA LEU A 133 4.61 8.59 9.85
C LEU A 133 3.53 9.01 8.87
N ARG A 134 2.59 9.82 9.31
CA ARG A 134 1.48 10.31 8.47
C ARG A 134 2.00 11.10 7.27
N GLU A 135 2.96 11.99 7.49
CA GLU A 135 3.58 12.75 6.40
C GLU A 135 4.26 11.83 5.39
N ASP A 136 5.04 10.87 5.87
CA ASP A 136 5.73 9.90 5.03
C ASP A 136 4.74 9.06 4.21
N LEU A 137 3.70 8.53 4.86
CA LEU A 137 2.69 7.70 4.20
C LEU A 137 1.87 8.49 3.18
N ASN A 138 1.54 9.74 3.48
CA ASN A 138 0.80 10.59 2.54
C ASN A 138 1.59 10.79 1.25
N GLU A 139 2.85 11.11 1.36
CA GLU A 139 3.73 11.30 0.21
C GLU A 139 3.89 9.99 -0.56
N ARG A 140 4.13 8.90 0.16
CA ARG A 140 4.37 7.59 -0.43
C ARG A 140 3.13 7.05 -1.14
N PHE A 141 1.99 7.05 -0.49
CA PHE A 141 0.74 6.53 -1.10
C PHE A 141 0.31 7.36 -2.29
N ASP A 142 0.45 8.67 -2.20
CA ASP A 142 0.16 9.56 -3.32
C ASP A 142 1.03 9.21 -4.54
N GLY A 143 2.32 9.04 -4.32
CA GLY A 143 3.27 8.66 -5.37
C GLY A 143 2.96 7.28 -5.96
N LEU A 144 2.51 6.34 -5.15
CA LEU A 144 2.14 5.00 -5.62
C LEU A 144 0.91 5.03 -6.51
N ILE A 145 -0.11 5.78 -6.12
CA ILE A 145 -1.33 5.90 -6.92
C ILE A 145 -1.04 6.59 -8.25
N VAL A 146 -0.21 7.62 -8.24
CA VAL A 146 0.24 8.29 -9.48
C VAL A 146 1.00 7.31 -10.38
N ALA A 147 1.86 6.48 -9.81
CA ALA A 147 2.61 5.48 -10.56
C ALA A 147 1.68 4.46 -11.23
N ILE A 148 0.63 4.02 -10.50
CA ILE A 148 -0.39 3.13 -11.04
C ILE A 148 -1.12 3.81 -12.21
N ALA A 149 -1.53 5.05 -12.02
CA ALA A 149 -2.22 5.82 -13.06
C ALA A 149 -1.36 5.95 -14.33
N ASN A 150 -0.06 6.17 -14.16
CA ASN A 150 0.87 6.33 -15.28
C ASN A 150 1.03 5.05 -16.10
N GLN A 151 0.79 3.88 -15.52
CA GLN A 151 0.83 2.59 -16.26
C GLN A 151 -0.38 2.40 -17.17
N LEU A 152 -1.45 3.15 -16.95
CA LEU A 152 -2.74 2.97 -17.62
C LEU A 152 -2.98 4.00 -18.73
N VAL A 153 -2.02 4.84 -19.00
CA VAL A 153 -2.12 5.89 -20.04
C VAL A 153 -1.59 5.39 -21.36
#